data_5ee5070e9da95dfa2185fb37ed1c43aa
#
_entry.id   5ee5070e9da95dfa2185fb37ed1c43aa
#
_cell.length_a   1.000
_cell.length_b   1.000
_cell.length_c   1.000
_cell.angle_alpha   90.00
_cell.angle_beta   90.00
_cell.angle_gamma   90.00
#
_symmetry.space_group_name_H-M   'P 1'
#
loop_
_entity.id
_entity.type
_entity.pdbx_description
1 polymer ?
#
loop_
_entity_poly.entity_id
_entity_poly.type
_entity_poly.pdbx_seq_one_letter_code
_entity_poly.pdbx_strand_id
1 'polypeptide(L)'
;MASSSEDPLILVTGATGYVGGRLVPRLLDAGRRVRVLVRDPRRMQGRAWAGRVAVASGDVLRPETLSEALAGVDVAYYLVHSMAKGEGFHERDLQAARAFGRAAAAARIGRIVYLGGLGDPAADLSQHLRSRQETGEALREAGVPVTEFRAAVVVGSGSISFEMIRYLTERLPVMVCPQWVYTRVQPIAVDDLLRYLVAALDVPDSVGRIVEVGGSDVLTYGEMMLGYARARGLWRHLQPVPVLTPTLSSYWVHLVTPIPSVIARPLIEGLRNETIVRDRGALDLFPAIHPVDYETSVRAAVASLDTGEVETRWADALVTSGGDVQPRVLTTQEGKLIERRQAVVAATPQETFAVLQTIGGRRGYRAWDWAWQLRGAADRLVGGAGLRRGRRDPDEVRVGDALDFWRVEAVEPDRLLRLRAEMKVPGTAWLQFETLPHDDGTLLVQTAYFAPRGVPGLAYWYVLLPVHSRIFSGMIAALAAEASRPAAPAGGIQPPPA
;
A
#
# COMPACT_ATOMS: atom_id res chain seq x y z
N MET A 1 21.55 -16.73 42.39
CA MET A 1 20.20 -16.98 41.87
C MET A 1 20.18 -16.42 40.46
N ALA A 2 20.30 -17.26 39.44
CA ALA A 2 20.19 -16.86 38.05
C ALA A 2 18.70 -16.57 37.78
N SER A 3 18.36 -15.30 37.51
CA SER A 3 17.04 -14.94 37.03
C SER A 3 16.88 -15.63 35.67
N SER A 4 15.85 -16.44 35.52
CA SER A 4 15.38 -16.93 34.25
C SER A 4 15.11 -15.68 33.37
N SER A 5 16.05 -15.32 32.50
CA SER A 5 15.85 -14.26 31.53
C SER A 5 14.85 -14.78 30.51
N GLU A 6 13.56 -14.51 30.74
CA GLU A 6 12.61 -14.58 29.61
C GLU A 6 13.18 -13.74 28.46
N ASP A 7 13.08 -14.25 27.23
CA ASP A 7 13.51 -13.51 26.04
C ASP A 7 12.83 -12.12 26.02
N PRO A 8 13.58 -11.04 25.72
CA PRO A 8 13.06 -9.68 25.78
C PRO A 8 11.81 -9.50 24.92
N LEU A 9 10.79 -8.86 25.50
CA LEU A 9 9.57 -8.54 24.79
C LEU A 9 9.76 -7.24 23.99
N ILE A 10 9.51 -7.31 22.69
CA ILE A 10 9.71 -6.21 21.76
C ILE A 10 8.34 -5.65 21.34
N LEU A 11 8.13 -4.35 21.53
CA LEU A 11 6.97 -3.65 20.99
C LEU A 11 7.29 -3.08 19.61
N VAL A 12 6.42 -3.29 18.63
CA VAL A 12 6.51 -2.63 17.31
C VAL A 12 5.30 -1.74 17.11
N THR A 13 5.53 -0.40 17.07
CA THR A 13 4.51 0.54 16.60
C THR A 13 4.61 0.67 15.08
N GLY A 14 3.51 1.03 14.40
CA GLY A 14 3.51 1.13 12.95
C GLY A 14 3.60 -0.23 12.22
N ALA A 15 3.28 -1.33 12.89
CA ALA A 15 3.31 -2.70 12.34
C ALA A 15 2.38 -2.91 11.14
N THR A 16 1.40 -2.05 10.93
CA THR A 16 0.53 -2.07 9.73
C THR A 16 1.11 -1.29 8.54
N GLY A 17 2.22 -0.57 8.73
CA GLY A 17 2.89 0.22 7.69
C GLY A 17 3.92 -0.60 6.89
N TYR A 18 4.61 0.10 5.96
CA TYR A 18 5.57 -0.50 5.03
C TYR A 18 6.74 -1.19 5.73
N VAL A 19 7.47 -0.45 6.57
CA VAL A 19 8.66 -0.99 7.27
C VAL A 19 8.25 -1.89 8.42
N GLY A 20 7.30 -1.45 9.26
CA GLY A 20 6.89 -2.23 10.44
C GLY A 20 6.28 -3.58 10.09
N GLY A 21 5.46 -3.65 9.04
CA GLY A 21 4.86 -4.90 8.59
C GLY A 21 5.87 -5.91 8.03
N ARG A 22 7.03 -5.45 7.54
CA ARG A 22 8.16 -6.28 7.10
C ARG A 22 9.12 -6.62 8.23
N LEU A 23 9.25 -5.73 9.21
CA LEU A 23 10.12 -5.95 10.37
C LEU A 23 9.59 -7.05 11.29
N VAL A 24 8.27 -7.06 11.54
CA VAL A 24 7.65 -8.04 12.45
C VAL A 24 8.00 -9.48 12.10
N PRO A 25 7.78 -9.99 10.86
CA PRO A 25 8.15 -11.37 10.54
C PRO A 25 9.65 -11.64 10.73
N ARG A 26 10.52 -10.70 10.41
CA ARG A 26 11.98 -10.85 10.58
C ARG A 26 12.40 -10.92 12.04
N LEU A 27 11.74 -10.18 12.92
CA LEU A 27 11.94 -10.31 14.37
C LEU A 27 11.46 -11.69 14.90
N LEU A 28 10.32 -12.16 14.44
CA LEU A 28 9.78 -13.46 14.78
C LEU A 28 10.68 -14.62 14.29
N ASP A 29 11.22 -14.49 13.08
CA ASP A 29 12.14 -15.48 12.49
C ASP A 29 13.52 -15.47 13.17
N ALA A 30 13.91 -14.33 13.77
CA ALA A 30 15.05 -14.22 14.67
C ALA A 30 14.75 -14.71 16.12
N GLY A 31 13.62 -15.37 16.35
CA GLY A 31 13.22 -15.93 17.64
C GLY A 31 12.74 -14.91 18.67
N ARG A 32 12.44 -13.66 18.27
CA ARG A 32 12.08 -12.60 19.22
C ARG A 32 10.59 -12.67 19.60
N ARG A 33 10.27 -12.35 20.84
CA ARG A 33 8.90 -12.17 21.32
C ARG A 33 8.41 -10.79 20.93
N VAL A 34 7.33 -10.72 20.13
CA VAL A 34 6.85 -9.47 19.55
C VAL A 34 5.42 -9.15 20.01
N ARG A 35 5.23 -7.92 20.46
CA ARG A 35 3.93 -7.27 20.63
C ARG A 35 3.80 -6.16 19.59
N VAL A 36 2.62 -6.00 19.00
CA VAL A 36 2.35 -4.89 18.06
C VAL A 36 1.34 -3.92 18.66
N LEU A 37 1.59 -2.63 18.50
CA LEU A 37 0.64 -1.57 18.86
C LEU A 37 -0.12 -1.16 17.60
N VAL A 38 -1.42 -1.35 17.61
CA VAL A 38 -2.31 -0.98 16.49
C VAL A 38 -3.53 -0.21 17.00
N ARG A 39 -4.00 0.74 16.20
CA ARG A 39 -5.23 1.52 16.52
C ARG A 39 -6.49 0.67 16.39
N ASP A 40 -6.47 -0.30 15.50
CA ASP A 40 -7.57 -1.21 15.22
C ASP A 40 -7.03 -2.62 14.97
N PRO A 41 -7.28 -3.58 15.89
CA PRO A 41 -6.84 -4.96 15.76
C PRO A 41 -7.34 -5.67 14.49
N ARG A 42 -8.49 -5.25 13.93
CA ARG A 42 -9.02 -5.84 12.68
C ARG A 42 -8.05 -5.67 11.50
N ARG A 43 -7.18 -4.66 11.54
CA ARG A 43 -6.13 -4.43 10.52
C ARG A 43 -5.02 -5.48 10.52
N MET A 44 -5.02 -6.37 11.50
CA MET A 44 -4.11 -7.51 11.57
C MET A 44 -4.62 -8.71 10.76
N GLN A 45 -5.91 -8.73 10.45
CA GLN A 45 -6.52 -9.82 9.68
C GLN A 45 -5.86 -9.96 8.30
N GLY A 46 -5.59 -11.21 7.90
CA GLY A 46 -4.93 -11.53 6.63
C GLY A 46 -3.40 -11.41 6.61
N ARG A 47 -2.77 -10.98 7.72
CA ARG A 47 -1.30 -11.02 7.84
C ARG A 47 -0.86 -12.41 8.34
N ALA A 48 0.01 -13.08 7.58
CA ALA A 48 0.47 -14.45 7.88
C ALA A 48 1.07 -14.61 9.29
N TRP A 49 1.62 -13.54 9.85
CA TRP A 49 2.26 -13.54 11.16
C TRP A 49 1.33 -13.07 12.31
N ALA A 50 0.07 -12.68 12.03
CA ALA A 50 -0.83 -12.12 13.04
C ALA A 50 -1.05 -13.06 14.25
N GLY A 51 -1.11 -14.36 14.05
CA GLY A 51 -1.25 -15.36 15.11
C GLY A 51 0.03 -15.61 15.93
N ARG A 52 1.16 -15.04 15.55
CA ARG A 52 2.48 -15.22 16.20
C ARG A 52 2.86 -14.05 17.10
N VAL A 53 2.03 -13.01 17.21
CA VAL A 53 2.32 -11.79 17.99
C VAL A 53 1.23 -11.51 19.01
N ALA A 54 1.60 -10.85 20.11
CA ALA A 54 0.63 -10.22 21.00
C ALA A 54 0.15 -8.91 20.38
N VAL A 55 -1.15 -8.64 20.42
CA VAL A 55 -1.74 -7.41 19.86
C VAL A 55 -2.22 -6.52 20.98
N ALA A 56 -1.69 -5.30 21.06
CA ALA A 56 -2.17 -4.24 21.93
C ALA A 56 -2.92 -3.19 21.11
N SER A 57 -4.09 -2.79 21.59
CA SER A 57 -4.88 -1.70 20.98
C SER A 57 -4.49 -0.36 21.63
N GLY A 58 -4.15 0.64 20.79
CA GLY A 58 -3.83 1.97 21.31
C GLY A 58 -3.40 2.95 20.20
N ASP A 59 -3.34 4.21 20.55
CA ASP A 59 -2.91 5.29 19.65
C ASP A 59 -1.82 6.14 20.32
N VAL A 60 -0.70 6.35 19.66
CA VAL A 60 0.41 7.19 20.14
C VAL A 60 -0.01 8.64 20.43
N LEU A 61 -1.12 9.11 19.85
CA LEU A 61 -1.74 10.40 20.14
C LEU A 61 -2.68 10.36 21.36
N ARG A 62 -2.91 9.18 21.95
CA ARG A 62 -3.74 8.98 23.14
C ARG A 62 -2.89 8.33 24.24
N PRO A 63 -2.19 9.12 25.07
CA PRO A 63 -1.24 8.61 26.05
C PRO A 63 -1.83 7.59 27.03
N GLU A 64 -3.11 7.74 27.37
CA GLU A 64 -3.84 6.83 28.25
C GLU A 64 -3.92 5.39 27.75
N THR A 65 -3.78 5.19 26.43
CA THR A 65 -3.81 3.84 25.80
C THR A 65 -2.44 3.17 25.76
N LEU A 66 -1.36 3.87 26.14
CA LEU A 66 0.01 3.38 25.99
C LEU A 66 0.49 2.55 27.19
N SER A 67 -0.01 2.80 28.39
CA SER A 67 0.49 2.14 29.60
C SER A 67 0.35 0.61 29.56
N GLU A 68 -0.79 0.11 29.12
CA GLU A 68 -1.02 -1.32 28.98
C GLU A 68 -0.19 -1.90 27.84
N ALA A 69 -0.10 -1.21 26.72
CA ALA A 69 0.66 -1.66 25.56
C ALA A 69 2.16 -1.81 25.86
N LEU A 70 2.72 -0.94 26.72
CA LEU A 70 4.12 -0.90 27.09
C LEU A 70 4.46 -1.75 28.32
N ALA A 71 3.47 -2.32 29.01
CA ALA A 71 3.69 -3.13 30.20
C ALA A 71 4.56 -4.36 29.89
N GLY A 72 5.70 -4.53 30.59
CA GLY A 72 6.63 -5.62 30.43
C GLY A 72 7.42 -5.64 29.12
N VAL A 73 7.45 -4.52 28.38
CA VAL A 73 8.23 -4.36 27.16
C VAL A 73 9.65 -3.92 27.51
N ASP A 74 10.66 -4.57 26.91
CA ASP A 74 12.08 -4.26 27.11
C ASP A 74 12.60 -3.28 26.06
N VAL A 75 12.19 -3.45 24.79
CA VAL A 75 12.61 -2.61 23.65
C VAL A 75 11.39 -2.23 22.81
N ALA A 76 11.32 -0.98 22.38
CA ALA A 76 10.23 -0.52 21.53
C ALA A 76 10.73 0.04 20.19
N TYR A 77 10.15 -0.42 19.08
CA TYR A 77 10.33 0.20 17.76
C TYR A 77 9.27 1.28 17.54
N TYR A 78 9.72 2.51 17.30
CA TYR A 78 8.85 3.62 16.95
C TYR A 78 8.90 3.88 15.44
N LEU A 79 7.90 3.36 14.71
CA LEU A 79 7.81 3.42 13.24
C LEU A 79 6.55 4.15 12.75
N VAL A 80 6.00 5.02 13.60
CA VAL A 80 4.80 5.82 13.27
C VAL A 80 5.22 7.12 12.59
N HIS A 81 4.46 7.50 11.55
CA HIS A 81 4.61 8.77 10.85
C HIS A 81 3.26 9.23 10.28
N SER A 82 2.95 10.54 10.43
CA SER A 82 1.62 11.11 10.13
C SER A 82 1.52 11.85 8.79
N MET A 83 2.51 11.76 7.90
CA MET A 83 2.59 12.50 6.63
C MET A 83 1.29 12.45 5.79
N ALA A 84 0.58 11.33 5.84
CA ALA A 84 -0.67 11.14 5.09
C ALA A 84 -1.86 11.98 5.59
N LYS A 85 -1.75 12.65 6.75
CA LYS A 85 -2.83 13.44 7.35
C LYS A 85 -2.82 14.94 6.94
N GLY A 86 -2.01 15.31 5.94
CA GLY A 86 -1.98 16.69 5.41
C GLY A 86 -1.30 17.71 6.35
N GLU A 87 -1.75 18.95 6.29
CA GLU A 87 -1.18 20.04 7.11
C GLU A 87 -1.18 19.75 8.60
N GLY A 88 -0.17 20.26 9.32
CA GLY A 88 0.01 20.03 10.76
C GLY A 88 0.54 18.62 11.12
N PHE A 89 1.04 17.83 10.15
CA PHE A 89 1.62 16.51 10.46
C PHE A 89 2.84 16.62 11.37
N HIS A 90 3.65 17.65 11.23
CA HIS A 90 4.84 17.90 12.01
C HIS A 90 4.53 18.00 13.53
N GLU A 91 3.61 18.85 13.91
CA GLU A 91 3.22 19.02 15.32
C GLU A 91 2.63 17.73 15.90
N ARG A 92 1.82 17.02 15.09
CA ARG A 92 1.26 15.72 15.51
C ARG A 92 2.33 14.67 15.72
N ASP A 93 3.34 14.62 14.87
CA ASP A 93 4.46 13.68 15.01
C ASP A 93 5.28 13.98 16.27
N LEU A 94 5.56 15.26 16.58
CA LEU A 94 6.24 15.67 17.80
C LEU A 94 5.43 15.36 19.04
N GLN A 95 4.12 15.67 19.03
CA GLN A 95 3.22 15.36 20.14
C GLN A 95 3.17 13.85 20.42
N ALA A 96 3.05 13.03 19.36
CA ALA A 96 3.02 11.59 19.47
C ALA A 96 4.35 11.04 20.02
N ALA A 97 5.49 11.55 19.53
CA ALA A 97 6.82 11.14 19.97
C ALA A 97 7.05 11.46 21.45
N ARG A 98 6.72 12.67 21.90
CA ARG A 98 6.81 13.07 23.32
C ARG A 98 5.90 12.22 24.20
N ALA A 99 4.67 11.97 23.77
CA ALA A 99 3.73 11.12 24.51
C ALA A 99 4.27 9.69 24.65
N PHE A 100 4.77 9.14 23.55
CA PHE A 100 5.34 7.80 23.54
C PHE A 100 6.63 7.72 24.38
N GLY A 101 7.54 8.68 24.27
CA GLY A 101 8.77 8.75 25.08
C GLY A 101 8.48 8.78 26.59
N ARG A 102 7.53 9.63 27.03
CA ARG A 102 7.10 9.67 28.43
C ARG A 102 6.49 8.34 28.90
N ALA A 103 5.63 7.73 28.09
CA ALA A 103 5.03 6.44 28.42
C ALA A 103 6.08 5.30 28.48
N ALA A 104 7.06 5.33 27.58
CA ALA A 104 8.19 4.41 27.56
C ALA A 104 9.07 4.56 28.83
N ALA A 105 9.36 5.80 29.24
CA ALA A 105 10.09 6.08 30.47
C ALA A 105 9.32 5.58 31.73
N ALA A 106 8.01 5.84 31.79
CA ALA A 106 7.16 5.36 32.89
C ALA A 106 7.11 3.83 32.95
N ALA A 107 7.10 3.16 31.81
CA ALA A 107 7.15 1.69 31.69
C ALA A 107 8.56 1.11 31.89
N ARG A 108 9.60 1.95 32.09
CA ARG A 108 11.02 1.58 32.25
C ARG A 108 11.58 0.79 31.06
N ILE A 109 11.20 1.17 29.83
CA ILE A 109 11.73 0.56 28.62
C ILE A 109 13.23 0.86 28.51
N GLY A 110 14.03 -0.16 28.25
CA GLY A 110 15.48 -0.04 28.20
C GLY A 110 15.97 0.74 26.97
N ARG A 111 15.23 0.68 25.84
CA ARG A 111 15.63 1.33 24.59
C ARG A 111 14.44 1.53 23.63
N ILE A 112 14.49 2.65 22.90
CA ILE A 112 13.65 2.88 21.72
C ILE A 112 14.53 2.76 20.48
N VAL A 113 14.08 2.04 19.46
CA VAL A 113 14.66 2.02 18.10
C VAL A 113 13.77 2.82 17.18
N TYR A 114 14.33 3.84 16.56
CA TYR A 114 13.62 4.78 15.70
C TYR A 114 14.21 4.80 14.29
N LEU A 115 13.37 4.88 13.26
CA LEU A 115 13.79 5.10 11.89
C LEU A 115 13.50 6.55 11.51
N GLY A 116 14.53 7.36 11.40
CA GLY A 116 14.51 8.76 10.99
C GLY A 116 14.83 8.97 9.51
N GLY A 117 14.96 10.23 9.11
CA GLY A 117 15.36 10.66 7.77
C GLY A 117 16.80 11.12 7.72
N LEU A 118 17.55 10.69 6.71
CA LEU A 118 18.90 11.14 6.44
C LEU A 118 18.89 12.57 5.89
N GLY A 119 19.82 13.40 6.33
CA GLY A 119 19.98 14.78 5.89
C GLY A 119 20.90 15.55 6.85
N ASP A 120 21.57 16.57 6.34
CA ASP A 120 22.47 17.41 7.13
C ASP A 120 21.66 18.33 8.08
N PRO A 121 21.76 18.17 9.40
CA PRO A 121 21.06 19.05 10.34
C PRO A 121 21.54 20.53 10.27
N ALA A 122 22.72 20.79 9.71
CA ALA A 122 23.23 22.14 9.48
C ALA A 122 22.67 22.79 8.21
N ALA A 123 22.05 22.02 7.31
CA ALA A 123 21.45 22.53 6.08
C ALA A 123 20.01 23.02 6.32
N ASP A 124 19.48 23.82 5.38
CA ASP A 124 18.05 24.15 5.36
C ASP A 124 17.22 22.95 4.90
N LEU A 125 16.88 22.09 5.86
CA LEU A 125 16.11 20.90 5.61
C LEU A 125 14.65 21.23 5.26
N SER A 126 14.08 20.45 4.34
CA SER A 126 12.65 20.45 4.10
C SER A 126 11.87 20.14 5.39
N GLN A 127 10.64 20.63 5.47
CA GLN A 127 9.79 20.39 6.64
C GLN A 127 9.67 18.89 6.98
N HIS A 128 9.61 18.04 5.95
CA HIS A 128 9.54 16.60 6.14
C HIS A 128 10.81 16.03 6.80
N LEU A 129 12.02 16.34 6.29
CA LEU A 129 13.26 15.84 6.87
C LEU A 129 13.52 16.41 8.27
N ARG A 130 13.21 17.70 8.48
CA ARG A 130 13.28 18.33 9.79
C ARG A 130 12.37 17.63 10.80
N SER A 131 11.10 17.40 10.44
CA SER A 131 10.15 16.67 11.30
C SER A 131 10.67 15.28 11.69
N ARG A 132 11.34 14.57 10.78
CA ARG A 132 11.93 13.26 11.08
C ARG A 132 13.04 13.34 12.12
N GLN A 133 13.92 14.34 12.06
CA GLN A 133 15.01 14.53 13.02
C GLN A 133 14.49 14.99 14.37
N GLU A 134 13.61 15.98 14.39
CA GLU A 134 12.97 16.48 15.62
C GLU A 134 12.12 15.42 16.33
N THR A 135 11.51 14.48 15.59
CA THR A 135 10.83 13.30 16.17
C THR A 135 11.82 12.44 16.96
N GLY A 136 13.03 12.23 16.47
CA GLY A 136 14.09 11.52 17.20
C GLY A 136 14.50 12.25 18.48
N GLU A 137 14.61 13.58 18.45
CA GLU A 137 14.90 14.42 19.61
C GLU A 137 13.76 14.33 20.64
N ALA A 138 12.50 14.46 20.19
CA ALA A 138 11.32 14.39 21.06
C ALA A 138 11.20 13.02 21.76
N LEU A 139 11.60 11.93 21.12
CA LEU A 139 11.66 10.61 21.77
C LEU A 139 12.71 10.56 22.89
N ARG A 140 13.83 11.28 22.76
CA ARG A 140 14.92 11.33 23.76
C ARG A 140 14.60 12.22 24.97
N GLU A 141 13.69 13.21 24.84
CA GLU A 141 13.35 14.17 25.90
C GLU A 141 12.97 13.49 27.25
N ALA A 142 12.41 12.28 27.19
CA ALA A 142 12.02 11.54 28.39
C ALA A 142 13.14 10.71 29.03
N GLY A 143 14.36 10.76 28.50
CA GLY A 143 15.55 10.09 29.04
C GLY A 143 15.72 8.62 28.68
N VAL A 144 14.81 8.04 27.86
CA VAL A 144 14.99 6.67 27.34
C VAL A 144 16.03 6.69 26.21
N PRO A 145 17.05 5.82 26.23
CA PRO A 145 18.03 5.74 25.13
C PRO A 145 17.36 5.45 23.80
N VAL A 146 17.65 6.27 22.77
CA VAL A 146 17.09 6.10 21.42
C VAL A 146 18.19 5.74 20.42
N THR A 147 18.14 4.53 19.88
CA THR A 147 18.92 4.17 18.69
C THR A 147 18.18 4.67 17.47
N GLU A 148 18.69 5.69 16.82
CA GLU A 148 18.06 6.32 15.65
C GLU A 148 18.81 5.94 14.38
N PHE A 149 18.16 5.17 13.51
CA PHE A 149 18.66 4.96 12.15
C PHE A 149 18.16 6.08 11.25
N ARG A 150 19.06 6.73 10.51
CA ARG A 150 18.71 7.73 9.50
C ARG A 150 18.95 7.16 8.11
N ALA A 151 17.90 7.00 7.35
CA ALA A 151 17.94 6.49 5.98
C ALA A 151 17.40 7.53 4.99
N ALA A 152 17.92 7.50 3.76
CA ALA A 152 17.41 8.27 2.63
C ALA A 152 16.23 7.53 1.96
N VAL A 153 16.31 7.30 0.66
CA VAL A 153 15.30 6.56 -0.11
C VAL A 153 15.42 5.07 0.16
N VAL A 154 14.36 4.46 0.66
CA VAL A 154 14.27 3.00 0.83
C VAL A 154 13.75 2.38 -0.48
N VAL A 155 14.57 1.53 -1.08
CA VAL A 155 14.28 0.83 -2.34
C VAL A 155 13.67 -0.54 -2.05
N GLY A 156 12.48 -0.77 -2.57
CA GLY A 156 11.76 -2.04 -2.43
C GLY A 156 10.34 -1.94 -2.94
N SER A 157 9.78 -3.06 -3.37
CA SER A 157 8.39 -3.13 -3.85
C SER A 157 7.42 -2.58 -2.81
N GLY A 158 6.53 -1.66 -3.19
CA GLY A 158 5.57 -1.03 -2.29
C GLY A 158 6.10 0.14 -1.46
N SER A 159 7.40 0.50 -1.51
CA SER A 159 7.92 1.73 -0.91
C SER A 159 7.43 2.95 -1.68
N ILE A 160 6.97 3.99 -0.98
CA ILE A 160 6.41 5.17 -1.65
C ILE A 160 7.40 5.86 -2.58
N SER A 161 8.66 6.02 -2.15
CA SER A 161 9.70 6.67 -2.95
C SER A 161 10.08 5.84 -4.17
N PHE A 162 10.20 4.51 -4.01
CA PHE A 162 10.46 3.59 -5.12
C PHE A 162 9.28 3.53 -6.10
N GLU A 163 8.04 3.49 -5.60
CA GLU A 163 6.84 3.50 -6.43
C GLU A 163 6.73 4.80 -7.24
N MET A 164 7.13 5.95 -6.67
CA MET A 164 7.17 7.21 -7.40
C MET A 164 8.14 7.13 -8.60
N ILE A 165 9.37 6.63 -8.37
CA ILE A 165 10.37 6.41 -9.43
C ILE A 165 9.81 5.45 -10.48
N ARG A 166 9.26 4.33 -10.05
CA ARG A 166 8.66 3.31 -10.91
C ARG A 166 7.59 3.89 -11.82
N TYR A 167 6.56 4.52 -11.26
CA TYR A 167 5.45 5.05 -12.06
C TYR A 167 5.85 6.15 -13.02
N LEU A 168 6.73 7.07 -12.59
CA LEU A 168 7.24 8.11 -13.48
C LEU A 168 7.99 7.47 -14.65
N THR A 169 8.88 6.52 -14.36
CA THR A 169 9.71 5.88 -15.37
C THR A 169 8.91 4.96 -16.29
N GLU A 170 7.94 4.21 -15.80
CA GLU A 170 7.11 3.33 -16.63
C GLU A 170 6.15 4.10 -17.55
N ARG A 171 5.65 5.25 -17.09
CA ARG A 171 4.61 6.01 -17.79
C ARG A 171 5.14 7.07 -18.76
N LEU A 172 6.31 7.63 -18.47
CA LEU A 172 6.86 8.75 -19.24
C LEU A 172 8.12 8.34 -20.00
N PRO A 173 8.06 8.22 -21.34
CA PRO A 173 9.26 7.98 -22.15
C PRO A 173 10.22 9.16 -22.15
N VAL A 174 9.70 10.39 -22.06
CA VAL A 174 10.47 11.62 -21.85
C VAL A 174 10.00 12.27 -20.56
N MET A 175 10.91 12.48 -19.63
CA MET A 175 10.64 13.04 -18.31
C MET A 175 11.21 14.44 -18.21
N VAL A 176 10.33 15.43 -17.92
CA VAL A 176 10.75 16.81 -17.64
C VAL A 176 11.28 16.88 -16.22
N CYS A 177 12.57 17.16 -16.08
CA CYS A 177 13.33 17.04 -14.83
C CYS A 177 13.79 18.42 -14.31
N PRO A 178 13.21 18.92 -13.20
CA PRO A 178 13.73 20.11 -12.51
C PRO A 178 15.11 19.85 -11.90
N GLN A 179 15.81 20.90 -11.50
CA GLN A 179 17.19 20.83 -10.96
C GLN A 179 17.32 19.86 -9.76
N TRP A 180 16.30 19.75 -8.89
CA TRP A 180 16.35 18.87 -7.74
C TRP A 180 16.40 17.36 -8.09
N VAL A 181 16.07 16.98 -9.33
CA VAL A 181 16.25 15.58 -9.81
C VAL A 181 17.73 15.19 -9.87
N TYR A 182 18.64 16.17 -9.90
CA TYR A 182 20.08 15.98 -9.90
C TYR A 182 20.73 16.10 -8.50
N THR A 183 19.93 16.23 -7.43
CA THR A 183 20.41 16.17 -6.05
C THR A 183 20.87 14.76 -5.71
N ARG A 184 22.00 14.66 -4.99
CA ARG A 184 22.58 13.37 -4.61
C ARG A 184 21.81 12.72 -3.45
N VAL A 185 21.64 11.42 -3.56
CA VAL A 185 20.97 10.56 -2.59
C VAL A 185 21.71 9.23 -2.49
N GLN A 186 21.75 8.67 -1.30
CA GLN A 186 22.30 7.32 -1.07
C GLN A 186 21.15 6.38 -0.72
N PRO A 187 20.51 5.73 -1.73
CA PRO A 187 19.38 4.81 -1.51
C PRO A 187 19.85 3.56 -0.78
N ILE A 188 18.92 2.93 -0.03
CA ILE A 188 19.18 1.66 0.66
C ILE A 188 18.10 0.64 0.32
N ALA A 189 18.49 -0.62 0.09
CA ALA A 189 17.54 -1.72 -0.05
C ALA A 189 16.72 -1.91 1.24
N VAL A 190 15.43 -2.19 1.10
CA VAL A 190 14.56 -2.41 2.27
C VAL A 190 15.08 -3.56 3.14
N ASP A 191 15.60 -4.62 2.52
CA ASP A 191 16.11 -5.77 3.26
C ASP A 191 17.38 -5.44 4.06
N ASP A 192 18.28 -4.60 3.53
CA ASP A 192 19.45 -4.13 4.28
C ASP A 192 19.05 -3.22 5.43
N LEU A 193 18.08 -2.32 5.22
CA LEU A 193 17.52 -1.51 6.31
C LEU A 193 16.95 -2.40 7.42
N LEU A 194 16.20 -3.45 7.06
CA LEU A 194 15.63 -4.37 8.02
C LEU A 194 16.70 -5.18 8.77
N ARG A 195 17.81 -5.55 8.10
CA ARG A 195 18.98 -6.17 8.77
C ARG A 195 19.55 -5.26 9.85
N TYR A 196 19.74 -3.96 9.57
CA TYR A 196 20.19 -2.98 10.58
C TYR A 196 19.21 -2.89 11.76
N LEU A 197 17.90 -2.79 11.46
CA LEU A 197 16.90 -2.70 12.50
C LEU A 197 16.88 -3.95 13.40
N VAL A 198 16.99 -5.14 12.86
CA VAL A 198 17.03 -6.39 13.63
C VAL A 198 18.34 -6.49 14.41
N ALA A 199 19.50 -6.25 13.76
CA ALA A 199 20.82 -6.34 14.36
C ALA A 199 21.02 -5.36 15.53
N ALA A 200 20.30 -4.23 15.53
CA ALA A 200 20.34 -3.29 16.63
C ALA A 200 20.06 -3.92 18.00
N LEU A 201 19.26 -4.97 18.05
CA LEU A 201 18.95 -5.67 19.31
C LEU A 201 20.17 -6.35 19.92
N ASP A 202 21.10 -6.80 19.10
CA ASP A 202 22.27 -7.60 19.48
C ASP A 202 23.56 -6.78 19.54
N VAL A 203 23.51 -5.46 19.24
CA VAL A 203 24.67 -4.56 19.27
C VAL A 203 24.50 -3.50 20.36
N PRO A 204 25.01 -3.75 21.59
CA PRO A 204 24.85 -2.84 22.73
C PRO A 204 25.42 -1.43 22.45
N ASP A 205 26.53 -1.35 21.71
CA ASP A 205 27.17 -0.08 21.36
C ASP A 205 26.33 0.83 20.46
N SER A 206 25.23 0.30 19.88
CA SER A 206 24.23 1.07 19.13
C SER A 206 23.25 1.82 20.02
N VAL A 207 23.18 1.51 21.32
CA VAL A 207 22.22 2.12 22.25
C VAL A 207 22.47 3.62 22.39
N GLY A 208 21.44 4.42 22.17
CA GLY A 208 21.54 5.88 22.27
C GLY A 208 22.25 6.58 21.10
N ARG A 209 22.64 5.82 20.08
CA ARG A 209 23.38 6.35 18.91
C ARG A 209 22.47 6.78 17.78
N ILE A 210 22.92 7.78 17.04
CA ILE A 210 22.40 8.10 15.71
C ILE A 210 23.29 7.39 14.71
N VAL A 211 22.70 6.60 13.81
CA VAL A 211 23.41 5.77 12.83
C VAL A 211 22.87 6.10 11.44
N GLU A 212 23.69 6.71 10.60
CA GLU A 212 23.34 6.98 9.21
C GLU A 212 23.53 5.71 8.37
N VAL A 213 22.48 5.29 7.62
CA VAL A 213 22.51 4.07 6.81
C VAL A 213 22.16 4.35 5.35
N GLY A 214 22.90 3.74 4.44
CA GLY A 214 22.74 3.85 2.99
C GLY A 214 23.21 2.58 2.28
N GLY A 215 22.86 2.45 1.01
CA GLY A 215 23.42 1.42 0.12
C GLY A 215 24.87 1.75 -0.27
N SER A 216 25.43 0.93 -1.16
CA SER A 216 26.81 1.16 -1.63
C SER A 216 26.95 2.36 -2.57
N ASP A 217 25.87 2.78 -3.24
CA ASP A 217 25.89 3.79 -4.29
C ASP A 217 25.40 5.15 -3.81
N VAL A 218 26.08 6.20 -4.26
CA VAL A 218 25.58 7.59 -4.20
C VAL A 218 25.16 7.98 -5.61
N LEU A 219 23.88 8.28 -5.79
CA LEU A 219 23.26 8.55 -7.08
C LEU A 219 22.45 9.85 -7.02
N THR A 220 22.05 10.34 -8.19
CA THR A 220 20.99 11.33 -8.31
C THR A 220 19.63 10.64 -8.53
N TYR A 221 18.54 11.34 -8.28
CA TYR A 221 17.21 10.79 -8.58
C TYR A 221 17.04 10.49 -10.08
N GLY A 222 17.69 11.29 -10.96
CA GLY A 222 17.73 11.03 -12.40
C GLY A 222 18.44 9.71 -12.72
N GLU A 223 19.59 9.44 -12.11
CA GLU A 223 20.30 8.17 -12.28
C GLU A 223 19.52 7.00 -11.73
N MET A 224 18.78 7.17 -10.62
CA MET A 224 17.87 6.16 -10.11
C MET A 224 16.73 5.85 -11.09
N MET A 225 16.12 6.86 -11.73
CA MET A 225 15.09 6.65 -12.77
C MET A 225 15.67 5.91 -13.98
N LEU A 226 16.86 6.28 -14.44
CA LEU A 226 17.53 5.59 -15.55
C LEU A 226 17.96 4.18 -15.17
N GLY A 227 18.41 3.95 -13.94
CA GLY A 227 18.72 2.63 -13.39
C GLY A 227 17.50 1.71 -13.38
N TYR A 228 16.36 2.22 -12.92
CA TYR A 228 15.09 1.50 -13.01
C TYR A 228 14.70 1.20 -14.46
N ALA A 229 14.84 2.18 -15.36
CA ALA A 229 14.54 2.00 -16.78
C ALA A 229 15.37 0.87 -17.39
N ARG A 230 16.69 0.82 -17.11
CA ARG A 230 17.59 -0.25 -17.56
C ARG A 230 17.14 -1.62 -17.03
N ALA A 231 16.80 -1.73 -15.76
CA ALA A 231 16.32 -2.98 -15.16
C ALA A 231 15.04 -3.51 -15.81
N ARG A 232 14.18 -2.61 -16.33
CA ARG A 232 12.94 -2.96 -17.04
C ARG A 232 13.07 -3.02 -18.56
N GLY A 233 14.27 -2.81 -19.13
CA GLY A 233 14.48 -2.74 -20.58
C GLY A 233 13.75 -1.57 -21.26
N LEU A 234 13.57 -0.45 -20.57
CA LEU A 234 12.83 0.71 -21.07
C LEU A 234 13.79 1.80 -21.55
N TRP A 235 13.55 2.32 -22.78
CA TRP A 235 14.23 3.55 -23.21
C TRP A 235 13.59 4.77 -22.54
N ARG A 236 14.42 5.62 -21.90
CA ARG A 236 13.97 6.84 -21.21
C ARG A 236 14.94 7.99 -21.45
N HIS A 237 14.36 9.19 -21.59
CA HIS A 237 15.10 10.43 -21.72
C HIS A 237 14.73 11.41 -20.63
N LEU A 238 15.74 12.00 -19.97
CA LEU A 238 15.55 13.06 -18.99
C LEU A 238 15.79 14.40 -19.66
N GLN A 239 14.77 15.24 -19.71
CA GLN A 239 14.87 16.60 -20.24
C GLN A 239 15.01 17.59 -19.09
N PRO A 240 16.20 18.17 -18.86
CA PRO A 240 16.39 19.18 -17.82
C PRO A 240 15.58 20.44 -18.10
N VAL A 241 15.00 21.02 -17.04
CA VAL A 241 14.34 22.32 -17.09
C VAL A 241 14.80 23.17 -15.90
N PRO A 242 15.04 24.49 -16.11
CA PRO A 242 15.65 25.34 -15.07
C PRO A 242 14.69 25.61 -13.89
N VAL A 243 13.39 25.64 -14.12
CA VAL A 243 12.40 26.04 -13.10
C VAL A 243 11.13 25.18 -13.19
N LEU A 244 10.91 24.38 -12.15
CA LEU A 244 9.57 23.87 -11.78
C LEU A 244 9.48 23.97 -10.25
N THR A 245 8.44 24.65 -9.74
CA THR A 245 8.22 24.71 -8.30
C THR A 245 7.84 23.33 -7.75
N PRO A 246 8.20 23.01 -6.50
CA PRO A 246 7.79 21.74 -5.85
C PRO A 246 6.28 21.54 -5.90
N THR A 247 5.50 22.60 -5.76
CA THR A 247 4.04 22.56 -5.84
C THR A 247 3.55 22.11 -7.21
N LEU A 248 4.05 22.71 -8.30
CA LEU A 248 3.68 22.32 -9.66
C LEU A 248 4.14 20.88 -9.96
N SER A 249 5.34 20.52 -9.52
CA SER A 249 5.86 19.15 -9.64
C SER A 249 4.99 18.14 -8.90
N SER A 250 4.46 18.47 -7.71
CA SER A 250 3.58 17.58 -6.95
C SER A 250 2.24 17.32 -7.64
N TYR A 251 1.65 18.31 -8.28
CA TYR A 251 0.45 18.14 -9.10
C TYR A 251 0.72 17.27 -10.34
N TRP A 252 1.87 17.48 -10.99
CA TRP A 252 2.28 16.65 -12.11
C TRP A 252 2.51 15.19 -11.69
N VAL A 253 3.21 14.95 -10.58
CA VAL A 253 3.39 13.62 -10.00
C VAL A 253 2.05 12.99 -9.66
N HIS A 254 1.11 13.73 -9.06
CA HIS A 254 -0.24 13.24 -8.78
C HIS A 254 -1.00 12.83 -10.05
N LEU A 255 -0.86 13.61 -11.13
CA LEU A 255 -1.52 13.31 -12.41
C LEU A 255 -0.95 12.03 -13.05
N VAL A 256 0.37 11.86 -12.97
CA VAL A 256 1.08 10.77 -13.65
C VAL A 256 1.22 9.51 -12.77
N THR A 257 1.21 9.67 -11.45
CA THR A 257 1.37 8.55 -10.50
C THR A 257 0.13 8.38 -9.62
N PRO A 258 -0.06 7.23 -8.95
CA PRO A 258 -1.14 7.03 -8.01
C PRO A 258 -0.93 7.73 -6.65
N ILE A 259 0.14 8.52 -6.51
CA ILE A 259 0.49 9.15 -5.25
C ILE A 259 -0.26 10.48 -5.12
N PRO A 260 -1.10 10.66 -4.07
CA PRO A 260 -1.80 11.91 -3.84
C PRO A 260 -0.84 13.08 -3.67
N SER A 261 -1.19 14.25 -4.23
CA SER A 261 -0.34 15.46 -4.15
C SER A 261 0.01 15.86 -2.72
N VAL A 262 -0.90 15.63 -1.77
CA VAL A 262 -0.68 15.87 -0.33
C VAL A 262 0.51 15.08 0.22
N ILE A 263 0.76 13.88 -0.30
CA ILE A 263 1.89 13.03 0.09
C ILE A 263 3.10 13.28 -0.81
N ALA A 264 2.88 13.49 -2.11
CA ALA A 264 3.95 13.74 -3.06
C ALA A 264 4.70 15.04 -2.75
N ARG A 265 4.00 16.10 -2.31
CA ARG A 265 4.59 17.41 -2.06
C ARG A 265 5.70 17.40 -1.00
N PRO A 266 5.49 16.90 0.24
CA PRO A 266 6.57 16.82 1.23
C PRO A 266 7.76 15.98 0.77
N LEU A 267 7.50 14.90 0.02
CA LEU A 267 8.56 14.07 -0.54
C LEU A 267 9.38 14.86 -1.58
N ILE A 268 8.72 15.53 -2.53
CA ILE A 268 9.39 16.33 -3.57
C ILE A 268 10.16 17.50 -2.94
N GLU A 269 9.62 18.16 -1.92
CA GLU A 269 10.33 19.19 -1.16
C GLU A 269 11.61 18.63 -0.52
N GLY A 270 11.57 17.37 -0.02
CA GLY A 270 12.72 16.66 0.52
C GLY A 270 13.81 16.36 -0.51
N LEU A 271 13.44 16.19 -1.79
CA LEU A 271 14.40 15.89 -2.85
C LEU A 271 15.41 17.04 -3.13
N ARG A 272 15.17 18.24 -2.62
CA ARG A 272 16.12 19.36 -2.73
C ARG A 272 17.33 19.21 -1.80
N ASN A 273 17.19 18.41 -0.76
CA ASN A 273 18.25 18.17 0.22
C ASN A 273 19.09 16.96 -0.17
N GLU A 274 20.41 17.11 -0.10
CA GLU A 274 21.32 15.99 -0.24
C GLU A 274 21.13 15.02 0.93
N THR A 275 20.99 13.73 0.62
CA THR A 275 20.74 12.69 1.63
C THR A 275 21.71 11.55 1.43
N ILE A 276 22.97 11.79 1.82
CA ILE A 276 24.10 10.84 1.76
C ILE A 276 24.63 10.58 3.16
N VAL A 277 25.15 9.39 3.38
CA VAL A 277 25.83 8.99 4.61
C VAL A 277 27.16 9.77 4.73
N ARG A 278 27.42 10.37 5.89
CA ARG A 278 28.55 11.26 6.12
C ARG A 278 29.64 10.65 7.00
N ASP A 279 29.32 9.55 7.68
CA ASP A 279 30.28 8.87 8.55
C ASP A 279 30.29 7.34 8.31
N ARG A 280 31.13 6.64 9.03
CA ARG A 280 31.26 5.20 8.96
C ARG A 280 30.57 4.46 10.10
N GLY A 281 29.76 5.16 10.92
CA GLY A 281 29.18 4.62 12.13
C GLY A 281 28.37 3.34 11.93
N ALA A 282 27.67 3.23 10.80
CA ALA A 282 26.93 2.00 10.46
C ALA A 282 27.88 0.81 10.20
N LEU A 283 28.95 1.02 9.43
CA LEU A 283 29.93 -0.03 9.11
C LEU A 283 30.73 -0.47 10.34
N ASP A 284 31.05 0.47 11.21
CA ASP A 284 31.84 0.21 12.43
C ASP A 284 31.00 -0.54 13.48
N LEU A 285 29.72 -0.18 13.64
CA LEU A 285 28.81 -0.82 14.59
C LEU A 285 28.24 -2.15 14.07
N PHE A 286 28.08 -2.29 12.76
CA PHE A 286 27.45 -3.46 12.13
C PHE A 286 28.32 -4.05 11.01
N PRO A 287 29.54 -4.49 11.29
CA PRO A 287 30.52 -4.90 10.27
C PRO A 287 30.08 -6.11 9.44
N ALA A 288 29.12 -6.89 9.92
CA ALA A 288 28.57 -8.02 9.19
C ALA A 288 27.52 -7.62 8.12
N ILE A 289 27.06 -6.36 8.11
CA ILE A 289 26.08 -5.88 7.16
C ILE A 289 26.78 -5.18 6.01
N HIS A 290 26.66 -5.74 4.81
CA HIS A 290 27.18 -5.18 3.57
C HIS A 290 26.01 -4.80 2.68
N PRO A 291 25.60 -3.52 2.65
CA PRO A 291 24.48 -3.07 1.83
C PRO A 291 24.75 -3.27 0.34
N VAL A 292 23.73 -3.75 -0.37
CA VAL A 292 23.82 -3.98 -1.82
C VAL A 292 23.75 -2.67 -2.61
N ASP A 293 24.12 -2.73 -3.88
CA ASP A 293 24.02 -1.63 -4.82
C ASP A 293 22.56 -1.36 -5.26
N TYR A 294 22.36 -0.22 -5.89
CA TYR A 294 21.04 0.22 -6.33
C TYR A 294 20.45 -0.71 -7.40
N GLU A 295 21.26 -1.20 -8.33
CA GLU A 295 20.78 -2.07 -9.41
C GLU A 295 20.27 -3.40 -8.85
N THR A 296 20.99 -4.01 -7.93
CA THR A 296 20.59 -5.23 -7.21
C THR A 296 19.29 -4.99 -6.44
N SER A 297 19.17 -3.85 -5.74
CA SER A 297 17.96 -3.47 -5.00
C SER A 297 16.75 -3.33 -5.91
N VAL A 298 16.92 -2.71 -7.08
CA VAL A 298 15.85 -2.54 -8.08
C VAL A 298 15.45 -3.88 -8.68
N ARG A 299 16.39 -4.74 -9.04
CA ARG A 299 16.09 -6.06 -9.60
C ARG A 299 15.28 -6.91 -8.61
N ALA A 300 15.64 -6.91 -7.33
CA ALA A 300 14.89 -7.60 -6.29
C ALA A 300 13.45 -7.05 -6.15
N ALA A 301 13.31 -5.71 -6.14
CA ALA A 301 12.01 -5.06 -6.06
C ALA A 301 11.12 -5.36 -7.27
N VAL A 302 11.69 -5.38 -8.48
CA VAL A 302 11.00 -5.72 -9.74
C VAL A 302 10.56 -7.18 -9.73
N ALA A 303 11.43 -8.12 -9.33
CA ALA A 303 11.10 -9.54 -9.23
C ALA A 303 9.91 -9.77 -8.29
N SER A 304 9.89 -9.13 -7.11
CA SER A 304 8.77 -9.19 -6.15
C SER A 304 7.47 -8.61 -6.71
N LEU A 305 7.55 -7.57 -7.57
CA LEU A 305 6.37 -7.02 -8.25
C LEU A 305 5.83 -7.97 -9.33
N ASP A 306 6.71 -8.61 -10.08
CA ASP A 306 6.35 -9.50 -11.20
C ASP A 306 5.75 -10.82 -10.69
N THR A 307 6.19 -11.34 -9.54
CA THR A 307 5.59 -12.51 -8.87
C THR A 307 4.31 -12.18 -8.11
N GLY A 308 4.04 -10.89 -7.86
CA GLY A 308 2.90 -10.45 -7.03
C GLY A 308 3.12 -10.63 -5.52
N GLU A 309 4.32 -11.03 -5.11
CA GLU A 309 4.70 -11.25 -3.70
C GLU A 309 5.14 -9.96 -3.00
N VAL A 310 4.26 -8.98 -2.92
CA VAL A 310 4.53 -7.72 -2.22
C VAL A 310 4.06 -7.84 -0.77
N GLU A 311 4.99 -8.04 0.18
CA GLU A 311 4.70 -8.25 1.60
C GLU A 311 3.90 -7.11 2.23
N THR A 312 4.29 -5.87 1.94
CA THR A 312 3.63 -4.66 2.47
C THR A 312 3.74 -3.51 1.49
N ARG A 313 2.82 -2.54 1.61
CA ARG A 313 2.76 -1.36 0.73
C ARG A 313 2.59 -0.10 1.57
N TRP A 314 3.10 1.02 1.08
CA TRP A 314 2.94 2.33 1.72
C TRP A 314 1.46 2.69 1.97
N ALA A 315 0.58 2.26 1.06
CA ALA A 315 -0.86 2.48 1.17
C ALA A 315 -1.52 1.70 2.32
N ASP A 316 -0.89 0.65 2.85
CA ASP A 316 -1.42 -0.13 3.97
C ASP A 316 -1.59 0.73 5.23
N ALA A 317 -0.74 1.74 5.41
CA ALA A 317 -0.85 2.69 6.52
C ALA A 317 -2.05 3.65 6.38
N LEU A 318 -2.55 3.84 5.16
CA LEU A 318 -3.63 4.78 4.84
C LEU A 318 -5.03 4.17 4.95
N VAL A 319 -5.13 2.84 4.97
CA VAL A 319 -6.42 2.16 5.09
C VAL A 319 -6.99 2.47 6.47
N THR A 320 -8.06 3.25 6.52
CA THR A 320 -8.85 3.46 7.74
C THR A 320 -9.79 2.29 7.89
N SER A 321 -9.76 1.63 9.03
CA SER A 321 -10.71 0.59 9.42
C SER A 321 -11.99 1.17 10.03
N GLY A 322 -12.22 2.47 9.88
CA GLY A 322 -13.42 3.14 10.32
C GLY A 322 -14.63 2.68 9.49
N GLY A 323 -15.67 2.22 10.17
CA GLY A 323 -16.88 1.68 9.60
C GLY A 323 -17.81 2.67 8.89
N ASP A 324 -17.30 3.80 8.39
CA ASP A 324 -18.07 4.65 7.48
C ASP A 324 -18.08 4.01 6.10
N VAL A 325 -19.11 3.21 5.89
CA VAL A 325 -19.47 2.64 4.59
C VAL A 325 -19.90 3.80 3.69
N GLN A 326 -18.95 4.39 2.97
CA GLN A 326 -19.30 5.35 1.92
C GLN A 326 -19.86 4.56 0.74
N PRO A 327 -21.06 4.91 0.24
CA PRO A 327 -21.72 4.18 -0.86
C PRO A 327 -20.91 4.21 -2.16
N ARG A 328 -19.91 5.09 -2.27
CA ARG A 328 -18.99 5.17 -3.39
C ARG A 328 -17.62 5.68 -2.93
N VAL A 329 -16.58 4.92 -3.23
CA VAL A 329 -15.19 5.32 -3.00
C VAL A 329 -14.44 5.30 -4.34
N LEU A 330 -13.85 6.43 -4.69
CA LEU A 330 -12.91 6.55 -5.82
C LEU A 330 -11.52 6.77 -5.25
N THR A 331 -10.64 5.79 -5.44
CA THR A 331 -9.28 5.83 -4.92
C THR A 331 -8.26 5.44 -5.97
N THR A 332 -7.00 5.77 -5.73
CA THR A 332 -5.88 5.27 -6.52
C THR A 332 -4.96 4.49 -5.60
N GLN A 333 -4.81 3.19 -5.85
CA GLN A 333 -3.97 2.31 -5.07
C GLN A 333 -3.03 1.54 -5.99
N GLU A 334 -1.74 1.65 -5.73
CA GLU A 334 -0.69 0.91 -6.45
C GLU A 334 -0.70 1.07 -7.98
N GLY A 335 -1.01 2.27 -8.46
CA GLY A 335 -1.15 2.55 -9.88
C GLY A 335 -2.42 2.04 -10.51
N LYS A 336 -3.27 1.38 -9.75
CA LYS A 336 -4.62 1.03 -10.18
C LYS A 336 -5.58 2.12 -9.74
N LEU A 337 -6.35 2.62 -10.67
CA LEU A 337 -7.51 3.46 -10.38
C LEU A 337 -8.63 2.53 -9.91
N ILE A 338 -9.19 2.81 -8.75
CA ILE A 338 -10.17 1.95 -8.08
C ILE A 338 -11.47 2.70 -7.91
N GLU A 339 -12.54 2.11 -8.38
CA GLU A 339 -13.91 2.58 -8.14
C GLU A 339 -14.69 1.49 -7.40
N ARG A 340 -15.00 1.74 -6.12
CA ARG A 340 -15.68 0.78 -5.24
C ARG A 340 -17.09 1.24 -4.90
N ARG A 341 -18.03 0.30 -4.89
CA ARG A 341 -19.42 0.49 -4.48
C ARG A 341 -19.86 -0.62 -3.56
N GLN A 342 -20.87 -0.32 -2.78
CA GLN A 342 -21.43 -1.27 -1.82
C GLN A 342 -22.96 -1.17 -1.81
N ALA A 343 -23.62 -2.30 -1.54
CA ALA A 343 -25.06 -2.39 -1.34
C ALA A 343 -25.33 -3.46 -0.28
N VAL A 344 -26.27 -3.20 0.62
CA VAL A 344 -26.80 -4.21 1.54
C VAL A 344 -27.90 -4.98 0.82
N VAL A 345 -27.84 -6.30 0.90
CA VAL A 345 -28.73 -7.26 0.23
C VAL A 345 -29.42 -8.08 1.30
N ALA A 346 -30.75 -8.11 1.29
CA ALA A 346 -31.55 -8.91 2.23
C ALA A 346 -31.62 -10.40 1.81
N ALA A 347 -30.44 -11.01 1.69
CA ALA A 347 -30.23 -12.42 1.35
C ALA A 347 -28.91 -12.91 1.94
N THR A 348 -28.71 -14.21 2.03
CA THR A 348 -27.46 -14.82 2.49
C THR A 348 -26.31 -14.59 1.50
N PRO A 349 -25.04 -14.72 1.94
CA PRO A 349 -23.89 -14.68 1.03
C PRO A 349 -24.00 -15.70 -0.12
N GLN A 350 -24.50 -16.90 0.16
CA GLN A 350 -24.71 -17.97 -0.83
C GLN A 350 -25.71 -17.55 -1.92
N GLU A 351 -26.89 -17.05 -1.50
CA GLU A 351 -27.94 -16.60 -2.44
C GLU A 351 -27.46 -15.40 -3.27
N THR A 352 -26.77 -14.45 -2.63
CA THR A 352 -26.18 -13.29 -3.32
C THR A 352 -25.12 -13.73 -4.31
N PHE A 353 -24.25 -14.67 -3.95
CA PHE A 353 -23.20 -15.19 -4.81
C PHE A 353 -23.76 -15.99 -5.99
N ALA A 354 -24.85 -16.75 -5.79
CA ALA A 354 -25.54 -17.45 -6.87
C ALA A 354 -26.01 -16.49 -7.97
N VAL A 355 -26.52 -15.30 -7.60
CA VAL A 355 -26.89 -14.25 -8.57
C VAL A 355 -25.63 -13.71 -9.27
N LEU A 356 -24.52 -13.49 -8.56
CA LEU A 356 -23.26 -13.03 -9.16
C LEU A 356 -22.73 -14.00 -10.21
N GLN A 357 -22.85 -15.30 -9.97
CA GLN A 357 -22.41 -16.33 -10.91
C GLN A 357 -23.17 -16.25 -12.25
N THR A 358 -24.31 -15.62 -12.31
CA THR A 358 -25.13 -15.54 -13.54
C THR A 358 -24.87 -14.29 -14.41
N ILE A 359 -23.87 -13.46 -14.07
CA ILE A 359 -23.51 -12.25 -14.82
C ILE A 359 -22.98 -12.59 -16.22
N GLY A 360 -23.38 -11.80 -17.22
CA GLY A 360 -22.93 -11.93 -18.62
C GLY A 360 -23.77 -12.90 -19.46
N GLY A 361 -23.37 -13.12 -20.71
CA GLY A 361 -24.06 -13.96 -21.67
C GLY A 361 -25.49 -13.49 -21.96
N ARG A 362 -26.43 -14.42 -22.00
CA ARG A 362 -27.87 -14.13 -22.34
C ARG A 362 -28.56 -13.27 -21.27
N ARG A 363 -28.15 -13.34 -20.01
CA ARG A 363 -28.71 -12.56 -18.89
C ARG A 363 -28.12 -11.15 -18.80
N GLY A 364 -27.05 -10.83 -19.55
CA GLY A 364 -26.39 -9.52 -19.59
C GLY A 364 -25.81 -9.09 -18.25
N TYR A 365 -25.61 -7.79 -18.12
CA TYR A 365 -25.00 -7.17 -16.92
C TYR A 365 -26.04 -6.49 -16.03
N ARG A 366 -27.33 -6.78 -16.22
CA ARG A 366 -28.53 -6.27 -15.51
C ARG A 366 -28.74 -4.75 -15.63
N ALA A 367 -27.79 -4.00 -16.17
CA ALA A 367 -27.91 -2.57 -16.35
C ALA A 367 -27.14 -2.10 -17.58
N TRP A 368 -27.75 -1.20 -18.36
CA TRP A 368 -27.13 -0.54 -19.50
C TRP A 368 -26.57 -1.51 -20.55
N ASP A 369 -27.25 -2.62 -20.85
CA ASP A 369 -26.78 -3.66 -21.78
C ASP A 369 -26.48 -3.10 -23.17
N TRP A 370 -27.20 -2.07 -23.63
CA TRP A 370 -26.90 -1.38 -24.88
C TRP A 370 -25.52 -0.72 -24.86
N ALA A 371 -25.07 -0.17 -23.72
CA ALA A 371 -23.75 0.45 -23.58
C ALA A 371 -22.64 -0.61 -23.64
N TRP A 372 -22.87 -1.77 -23.04
CA TRP A 372 -21.98 -2.93 -23.16
C TRP A 372 -21.91 -3.45 -24.60
N GLN A 373 -23.04 -3.48 -25.33
CA GLN A 373 -23.07 -3.86 -26.75
C GLN A 373 -22.30 -2.85 -27.62
N LEU A 374 -22.50 -1.54 -27.40
CA LEU A 374 -21.74 -0.50 -28.08
C LEU A 374 -20.24 -0.61 -27.81
N ARG A 375 -19.87 -0.82 -26.57
CA ARG A 375 -18.48 -1.03 -26.14
C ARG A 375 -17.87 -2.26 -26.82
N GLY A 376 -18.59 -3.37 -26.85
CA GLY A 376 -18.17 -4.60 -27.54
C GLY A 376 -18.03 -4.42 -29.07
N ALA A 377 -18.88 -3.61 -29.68
CA ALA A 377 -18.76 -3.26 -31.10
C ALA A 377 -17.51 -2.39 -31.35
N ALA A 378 -17.26 -1.39 -30.53
CA ALA A 378 -16.06 -0.54 -30.60
C ALA A 378 -14.77 -1.38 -30.41
N ASP A 379 -14.77 -2.33 -29.46
CA ASP A 379 -13.64 -3.22 -29.23
C ASP A 379 -13.33 -4.11 -30.47
N ARG A 380 -14.37 -4.59 -31.16
CA ARG A 380 -14.20 -5.36 -32.41
C ARG A 380 -13.57 -4.54 -33.53
N LEU A 381 -13.92 -3.26 -33.64
CA LEU A 381 -13.34 -2.36 -34.68
C LEU A 381 -11.84 -2.19 -34.49
N VAL A 382 -11.34 -2.25 -33.25
CA VAL A 382 -9.89 -2.18 -32.96
C VAL A 382 -9.24 -3.57 -32.84
N GLY A 383 -9.96 -4.63 -33.24
CA GLY A 383 -9.47 -6.01 -33.24
C GLY A 383 -9.40 -6.68 -31.86
N GLY A 384 -10.26 -6.26 -30.93
CA GLY A 384 -10.45 -6.89 -29.61
C GLY A 384 -11.46 -8.04 -29.64
N ALA A 385 -11.69 -8.66 -28.47
CA ALA A 385 -12.52 -9.85 -28.31
C ALA A 385 -14.03 -9.60 -28.57
N GLY A 386 -14.51 -8.38 -28.29
CA GLY A 386 -15.94 -8.03 -28.38
C GLY A 386 -16.83 -8.90 -27.46
N LEU A 387 -18.15 -8.84 -27.67
CA LEU A 387 -19.14 -9.62 -26.90
C LEU A 387 -19.38 -11.03 -27.47
N ARG A 388 -18.46 -11.65 -28.21
CA ARG A 388 -18.75 -12.86 -28.98
C ARG A 388 -18.50 -14.18 -28.28
N ARG A 389 -17.88 -14.20 -27.10
CA ARG A 389 -17.41 -15.46 -26.48
C ARG A 389 -18.52 -16.24 -25.76
N GLY A 390 -19.63 -15.60 -25.40
CA GLY A 390 -20.72 -16.24 -24.67
C GLY A 390 -20.32 -16.72 -23.27
N ARG A 391 -21.07 -17.69 -22.77
CA ARG A 391 -20.79 -18.38 -21.50
C ARG A 391 -20.77 -19.89 -21.73
N ARG A 392 -19.91 -20.61 -20.98
CA ARG A 392 -19.90 -22.09 -20.97
C ARG A 392 -21.15 -22.64 -20.29
N ASP A 393 -21.53 -22.08 -19.16
CA ASP A 393 -22.64 -22.50 -18.32
C ASP A 393 -23.47 -21.27 -17.90
N PRO A 394 -24.82 -21.31 -17.95
CA PRO A 394 -25.68 -20.16 -17.62
C PRO A 394 -25.70 -19.81 -16.14
N ASP A 395 -25.41 -20.74 -15.23
CA ASP A 395 -25.57 -20.58 -13.79
C ASP A 395 -24.28 -20.69 -13.00
N GLU A 396 -23.23 -21.33 -13.55
CA GLU A 396 -21.96 -21.50 -12.88
C GLU A 396 -20.80 -20.82 -13.62
N VAL A 397 -19.80 -20.38 -12.85
CA VAL A 397 -18.52 -19.86 -13.35
C VAL A 397 -17.35 -20.62 -12.75
N ARG A 398 -16.30 -20.84 -13.55
CA ARG A 398 -15.02 -21.43 -13.12
C ARG A 398 -13.87 -20.54 -13.51
N VAL A 399 -12.76 -20.62 -12.78
CA VAL A 399 -11.53 -19.93 -13.18
C VAL A 399 -11.15 -20.34 -14.59
N GLY A 400 -10.87 -19.35 -15.44
CA GLY A 400 -10.57 -19.53 -16.86
C GLY A 400 -11.76 -19.43 -17.79
N ASP A 401 -13.01 -19.41 -17.31
CA ASP A 401 -14.19 -19.22 -18.15
C ASP A 401 -14.19 -17.84 -18.83
N ALA A 402 -14.66 -17.80 -20.07
CA ALA A 402 -14.94 -16.55 -20.79
C ALA A 402 -16.39 -16.11 -20.51
N LEU A 403 -16.56 -14.89 -20.06
CA LEU A 403 -17.85 -14.21 -19.89
C LEU A 403 -17.85 -12.97 -20.81
N ASP A 404 -18.33 -13.13 -22.03
CA ASP A 404 -18.28 -12.09 -23.08
C ASP A 404 -16.81 -11.63 -23.33
N PHE A 405 -16.42 -10.43 -22.89
CA PHE A 405 -15.05 -9.91 -22.99
C PHE A 405 -14.29 -10.01 -21.66
N TRP A 406 -14.85 -10.64 -20.64
CA TRP A 406 -14.20 -10.93 -19.37
C TRP A 406 -13.63 -12.34 -19.33
N ARG A 407 -12.53 -12.50 -18.61
CA ARG A 407 -11.98 -13.79 -18.18
C ARG A 407 -12.15 -13.92 -16.68
N VAL A 408 -12.74 -15.01 -16.22
CA VAL A 408 -12.81 -15.34 -14.80
C VAL A 408 -11.39 -15.63 -14.30
N GLU A 409 -10.87 -14.77 -13.44
CA GLU A 409 -9.50 -14.87 -12.90
C GLU A 409 -9.48 -15.56 -11.54
N ALA A 410 -10.48 -15.31 -10.68
CA ALA A 410 -10.61 -15.96 -9.40
C ALA A 410 -12.09 -16.17 -9.04
N VAL A 411 -12.38 -17.31 -8.41
CA VAL A 411 -13.68 -17.65 -7.81
C VAL A 411 -13.40 -18.25 -6.43
N GLU A 412 -13.92 -17.61 -5.39
CA GLU A 412 -14.03 -18.18 -4.05
C GLU A 412 -15.52 -18.31 -3.77
N PRO A 413 -16.07 -19.53 -3.72
CA PRO A 413 -17.51 -19.74 -3.53
C PRO A 413 -18.06 -18.93 -2.35
N ASP A 414 -19.23 -18.35 -2.54
CA ASP A 414 -19.95 -17.52 -1.57
C ASP A 414 -19.22 -16.28 -1.06
N ARG A 415 -18.06 -15.94 -1.66
CA ARG A 415 -17.22 -14.85 -1.17
C ARG A 415 -16.69 -13.90 -2.25
N LEU A 416 -16.09 -14.42 -3.36
CA LEU A 416 -15.39 -13.58 -4.32
C LEU A 416 -15.51 -14.09 -5.74
N LEU A 417 -15.86 -13.17 -6.64
CA LEU A 417 -15.76 -13.34 -8.09
C LEU A 417 -14.90 -12.21 -8.67
N ARG A 418 -13.78 -12.55 -9.34
CA ARG A 418 -12.92 -11.58 -10.03
C ARG A 418 -12.87 -11.87 -11.51
N LEU A 419 -13.13 -10.83 -12.29
CA LEU A 419 -13.15 -10.84 -13.75
C LEU A 419 -12.03 -9.93 -14.27
N ARG A 420 -11.22 -10.41 -15.22
CA ARG A 420 -10.24 -9.61 -15.94
C ARG A 420 -10.73 -9.30 -17.34
N ALA A 421 -10.65 -8.03 -17.74
CA ALA A 421 -11.00 -7.61 -19.10
C ALA A 421 -10.00 -8.12 -20.15
N GLU A 422 -10.50 -8.71 -21.22
CA GLU A 422 -9.71 -9.10 -22.41
C GLU A 422 -9.94 -8.16 -23.61
N MET A 423 -10.74 -7.12 -23.40
CA MET A 423 -10.92 -6.06 -24.39
C MET A 423 -9.64 -5.21 -24.54
N LYS A 424 -9.44 -4.65 -25.73
CA LYS A 424 -8.33 -3.71 -25.97
C LYS A 424 -8.59 -2.37 -25.31
N VAL A 425 -7.89 -2.13 -24.21
CA VAL A 425 -7.88 -0.87 -23.48
C VAL A 425 -6.44 -0.43 -23.28
N PRO A 426 -6.15 0.87 -23.13
CA PRO A 426 -4.79 1.35 -22.84
C PRO A 426 -4.42 1.09 -21.38
N GLY A 427 -4.39 -0.17 -20.98
CA GLY A 427 -4.15 -0.65 -19.61
C GLY A 427 -4.68 -2.06 -19.40
N THR A 428 -4.91 -2.43 -18.12
CA THR A 428 -5.57 -3.67 -17.73
C THR A 428 -6.70 -3.33 -16.77
N ALA A 429 -7.87 -3.94 -16.96
CA ALA A 429 -9.05 -3.70 -16.14
C ALA A 429 -9.54 -4.99 -15.47
N TRP A 430 -10.02 -4.86 -14.24
CA TRP A 430 -10.69 -5.94 -13.51
C TRP A 430 -12.01 -5.44 -12.93
N LEU A 431 -12.94 -6.35 -12.79
CA LEU A 431 -14.19 -6.16 -12.06
C LEU A 431 -14.29 -7.26 -11.01
N GLN A 432 -14.38 -6.89 -9.74
CA GLN A 432 -14.44 -7.79 -8.61
C GLN A 432 -15.73 -7.59 -7.85
N PHE A 433 -16.34 -8.71 -7.45
CA PHE A 433 -17.48 -8.74 -6.54
C PHE A 433 -17.09 -9.53 -5.31
N GLU A 434 -17.52 -9.04 -4.14
CA GLU A 434 -17.33 -9.69 -2.86
C GLU A 434 -18.67 -9.72 -2.12
N THR A 435 -18.97 -10.84 -1.48
CA THR A 435 -20.12 -11.03 -0.60
C THR A 435 -19.62 -11.22 0.82
N LEU A 436 -19.95 -10.29 1.70
CA LEU A 436 -19.50 -10.28 3.09
C LEU A 436 -20.72 -10.38 4.02
N PRO A 437 -20.66 -11.17 5.10
CA PRO A 437 -21.74 -11.19 6.09
C PRO A 437 -22.03 -9.78 6.64
N HIS A 438 -23.30 -9.45 6.81
CA HIS A 438 -23.77 -8.19 7.37
C HIS A 438 -24.97 -8.45 8.27
N ASP A 439 -25.21 -7.60 9.27
CA ASP A 439 -26.29 -7.80 10.26
C ASP A 439 -27.67 -7.92 9.60
N ASP A 440 -27.92 -7.19 8.50
CA ASP A 440 -29.15 -7.21 7.73
C ASP A 440 -29.09 -8.13 6.49
N GLY A 441 -28.16 -9.12 6.45
CA GLY A 441 -28.01 -10.07 5.34
C GLY A 441 -26.60 -10.11 4.76
N THR A 442 -26.38 -9.54 3.57
CA THR A 442 -25.08 -9.55 2.87
C THR A 442 -24.67 -8.15 2.44
N LEU A 443 -23.43 -7.76 2.73
CA LEU A 443 -22.80 -6.61 2.11
C LEU A 443 -22.20 -7.04 0.75
N LEU A 444 -22.86 -6.67 -0.34
CA LEU A 444 -22.35 -6.83 -1.69
C LEU A 444 -21.40 -5.68 -2.02
N VAL A 445 -20.14 -6.01 -2.34
CA VAL A 445 -19.12 -5.05 -2.72
C VAL A 445 -18.74 -5.26 -4.17
N GLN A 446 -18.81 -4.20 -4.97
CA GLN A 446 -18.34 -4.16 -6.36
C GLN A 446 -17.14 -3.24 -6.47
N THR A 447 -16.04 -3.76 -6.99
CA THR A 447 -14.80 -2.98 -7.19
C THR A 447 -14.33 -3.09 -8.63
N ALA A 448 -14.26 -1.95 -9.32
CA ALA A 448 -13.61 -1.86 -10.63
C ALA A 448 -12.18 -1.37 -10.43
N TYR A 449 -11.23 -2.10 -10.99
CA TYR A 449 -9.80 -1.76 -11.00
C TYR A 449 -9.35 -1.47 -12.42
N PHE A 450 -8.54 -0.45 -12.59
CA PHE A 450 -7.89 -0.16 -13.86
C PHE A 450 -6.43 0.21 -13.65
N ALA A 451 -5.53 -0.56 -14.26
CA ALA A 451 -4.09 -0.26 -14.32
C ALA A 451 -3.79 0.44 -15.65
N PRO A 452 -3.72 1.78 -15.69
CA PRO A 452 -3.51 2.53 -16.92
C PRO A 452 -2.10 2.32 -17.45
N ARG A 453 -1.97 2.23 -18.77
CA ARG A 453 -0.68 2.21 -19.47
C ARG A 453 -0.41 3.59 -20.04
N GLY A 454 0.47 4.35 -19.41
CA GLY A 454 0.86 5.69 -19.82
C GLY A 454 -0.26 6.75 -19.69
N VAL A 455 -0.01 7.93 -20.24
CA VAL A 455 -0.97 9.05 -20.28
C VAL A 455 -2.26 8.68 -21.01
N PRO A 456 -2.21 7.94 -22.15
CA PRO A 456 -3.45 7.53 -22.83
C PRO A 456 -4.37 6.69 -21.95
N GLY A 457 -3.81 5.82 -21.07
CA GLY A 457 -4.59 5.05 -20.12
C GLY A 457 -5.29 5.90 -19.08
N LEU A 458 -4.61 6.92 -18.56
CA LEU A 458 -5.20 7.88 -17.64
C LEU A 458 -6.33 8.68 -18.30
N ALA A 459 -6.08 9.23 -19.49
CA ALA A 459 -7.09 9.97 -20.25
C ALA A 459 -8.32 9.10 -20.53
N TYR A 460 -8.12 7.85 -20.95
CA TYR A 460 -9.20 6.89 -21.17
C TYR A 460 -10.07 6.71 -19.92
N TRP A 461 -9.47 6.53 -18.75
CA TRP A 461 -10.22 6.35 -17.51
C TRP A 461 -11.04 7.58 -17.15
N TYR A 462 -10.41 8.77 -17.12
CA TYR A 462 -11.10 9.98 -16.67
C TYR A 462 -12.21 10.44 -17.65
N VAL A 463 -12.01 10.27 -18.95
CA VAL A 463 -13.04 10.56 -19.97
C VAL A 463 -14.25 9.63 -19.82
N LEU A 464 -14.02 8.34 -19.52
CA LEU A 464 -15.09 7.37 -19.37
C LEU A 464 -15.67 7.27 -17.96
N LEU A 465 -15.04 7.90 -16.97
CA LEU A 465 -15.47 7.83 -15.57
C LEU A 465 -16.95 8.19 -15.34
N PRO A 466 -17.54 9.23 -15.95
CA PRO A 466 -18.96 9.54 -15.77
C PRO A 466 -19.87 8.42 -16.29
N VAL A 467 -19.51 7.79 -17.40
CA VAL A 467 -20.25 6.69 -18.03
C VAL A 467 -20.12 5.42 -17.19
N HIS A 468 -18.87 5.04 -16.85
CA HIS A 468 -18.60 3.88 -16.00
C HIS A 468 -19.31 4.00 -14.66
N SER A 469 -19.33 5.19 -14.07
CA SER A 469 -20.00 5.45 -12.82
C SER A 469 -21.48 5.15 -12.86
N ARG A 470 -22.18 5.54 -13.93
CA ARG A 470 -23.61 5.25 -14.11
C ARG A 470 -23.86 3.77 -14.35
N ILE A 471 -23.07 3.14 -15.22
CA ILE A 471 -23.19 1.72 -15.56
C ILE A 471 -23.00 0.85 -14.30
N PHE A 472 -21.92 1.08 -13.54
CA PHE A 472 -21.60 0.28 -12.38
C PHE A 472 -22.57 0.52 -11.20
N SER A 473 -23.09 1.74 -11.04
CA SER A 473 -24.15 2.01 -10.05
C SER A 473 -25.45 1.29 -10.40
N GLY A 474 -25.82 1.28 -11.67
CA GLY A 474 -26.99 0.50 -12.13
C GLY A 474 -26.79 -1.00 -11.96
N MET A 475 -25.59 -1.51 -12.24
CA MET A 475 -25.27 -2.93 -12.12
C MET A 475 -25.38 -3.42 -10.67
N ILE A 476 -24.73 -2.76 -9.71
CA ILE A 476 -24.78 -3.21 -8.31
C ILE A 476 -26.21 -3.10 -7.75
N ALA A 477 -26.94 -2.03 -8.09
CA ALA A 477 -28.33 -1.88 -7.65
C ALA A 477 -29.24 -2.99 -8.20
N ALA A 478 -29.07 -3.35 -9.47
CA ALA A 478 -29.87 -4.40 -10.10
C ALA A 478 -29.55 -5.79 -9.54
N LEU A 479 -28.24 -6.09 -9.31
CA LEU A 479 -27.80 -7.34 -8.68
C LEU A 479 -28.32 -7.46 -7.24
N ALA A 480 -28.25 -6.38 -6.47
CA ALA A 480 -28.77 -6.35 -5.10
C ALA A 480 -30.28 -6.56 -5.07
N ALA A 481 -31.04 -5.91 -5.97
CA ALA A 481 -32.48 -6.07 -6.08
C ALA A 481 -32.87 -7.48 -6.53
N GLU A 482 -32.12 -8.12 -7.43
CA GLU A 482 -32.37 -9.50 -7.87
C GLU A 482 -32.09 -10.48 -6.73
N ALA A 483 -30.99 -10.34 -6.00
CA ALA A 483 -30.64 -11.23 -4.90
C ALA A 483 -31.59 -11.09 -3.69
N SER A 484 -32.16 -9.91 -3.48
CA SER A 484 -33.14 -9.67 -2.40
C SER A 484 -34.57 -10.19 -2.72
N ARG A 485 -34.82 -10.73 -3.93
CA ARG A 485 -36.14 -11.32 -4.26
C ARG A 485 -36.25 -12.68 -3.60
N PRO A 486 -37.35 -12.98 -2.91
CA PRO A 486 -37.61 -14.33 -2.41
C PRO A 486 -37.56 -15.34 -3.56
N ALA A 487 -36.88 -16.47 -3.36
CA ALA A 487 -36.89 -17.56 -4.34
C ALA A 487 -38.36 -17.92 -4.63
N ALA A 488 -38.76 -17.93 -5.90
CA ALA A 488 -40.09 -18.39 -6.28
C ALA A 488 -40.23 -19.83 -5.75
N PRO A 489 -41.37 -20.18 -5.11
CA PRO A 489 -41.60 -21.54 -4.65
C PRO A 489 -41.44 -22.49 -5.84
N ALA A 490 -40.60 -23.53 -5.65
CA ALA A 490 -40.39 -24.56 -6.66
C ALA A 490 -41.73 -25.05 -7.14
N GLY A 491 -42.06 -24.80 -8.42
CA GLY A 491 -43.35 -25.13 -9.01
C GLY A 491 -43.65 -26.59 -8.78
N GLY A 492 -44.74 -26.85 -8.04
CA GLY A 492 -45.25 -28.20 -7.82
C GLY A 492 -45.49 -28.84 -9.17
N ILE A 493 -44.92 -30.02 -9.38
CA ILE A 493 -45.24 -30.89 -10.51
C ILE A 493 -46.73 -31.21 -10.41
N GLN A 494 -47.56 -30.60 -11.26
CA GLN A 494 -48.92 -31.05 -11.42
C GLN A 494 -48.88 -32.48 -12.00
N PRO A 495 -49.54 -33.44 -11.36
CA PRO A 495 -49.68 -34.77 -11.97
C PRO A 495 -50.52 -34.65 -13.25
N PRO A 496 -50.26 -35.49 -14.26
CA PRO A 496 -51.01 -35.49 -15.51
C PRO A 496 -52.50 -35.80 -15.22
N PRO A 497 -53.44 -35.19 -15.96
CA PRO A 497 -54.86 -35.52 -15.84
C PRO A 497 -55.14 -36.96 -16.25
N ALA A 498 -56.00 -37.62 -15.49
CA ALA A 498 -56.46 -39.01 -15.68
C ALA A 498 -57.25 -39.25 -16.97
#